data_ef059daa19550071875cf6509e8f8996
#
_entry.id   ef059daa19550071875cf6509e8f8996
#
_cell.length_a   1.000
_cell.length_b   1.000
_cell.length_c   1.000
_cell.angle_alpha   90.00
_cell.angle_beta   90.00
_cell.angle_gamma   90.00
#
_symmetry.space_group_name_H-M   'P 1'
#
loop_
_entity.id
_entity.type
_entity.pdbx_description
1 polymer ?
#
loop_
_entity_poly.entity_id
_entity_poly.type
_entity_poly.pdbx_seq_one_letter_code
_entity_poly.pdbx_strand_id
1 'polypeptide(L)'
;MRTRYPDTSLIEIIDPELLLNAYRCGIFPMADGKEGEIHWYEPKRRAIIPLDGLKISRSLHQTIRKGIYTTRFNTAFESVMRHCAGREETWISESIVQSYCELQRRRFAYSVETWHGDELVGGLYGVALGGAFFGESMFSTMRDASKVALVELVHRLGEQRFILLDCQFMTPHLRSLGAEEISQKEYLSRLQAALRVRRTFNPE
;
A
#
# COMPACT_ATOMS: atom_id res chain seq x y z
N MET A 1 47.08 12.11 9.65
CA MET A 1 46.19 11.70 8.58
C MET A 1 44.97 11.03 9.23
N ARG A 2 43.85 11.75 9.41
CA ARG A 2 42.62 11.20 10.02
C ARG A 2 41.78 10.64 8.89
N THR A 3 41.67 9.33 8.78
CA THR A 3 40.70 8.63 7.94
C THR A 3 39.29 8.91 8.48
N ARG A 4 38.53 9.74 7.76
CA ARG A 4 37.09 9.83 7.97
C ARG A 4 36.47 8.51 7.50
N TYR A 5 35.99 7.71 8.43
CA TYR A 5 35.00 6.68 8.11
C TYR A 5 33.73 7.39 7.64
N PRO A 6 33.03 6.91 6.59
CA PRO A 6 31.75 7.45 6.26
C PRO A 6 30.83 7.25 7.47
N ASP A 7 30.19 8.35 7.86
CA ASP A 7 29.17 8.39 8.90
C ASP A 7 28.02 7.46 8.46
N THR A 8 27.98 6.26 8.98
CA THR A 8 26.83 5.39 8.89
C THR A 8 25.81 5.97 9.89
N SER A 9 25.17 7.08 9.52
CA SER A 9 23.97 7.53 10.20
C SER A 9 22.99 6.37 10.14
N LEU A 10 22.76 5.73 11.28
CA LEU A 10 21.75 4.70 11.43
C LEU A 10 20.43 5.32 10.98
N ILE A 11 19.86 4.78 9.89
CA ILE A 11 18.54 5.21 9.42
C ILE A 11 17.58 4.90 10.55
N GLU A 12 17.00 5.95 11.13
CA GLU A 12 16.03 5.79 12.21
C GLU A 12 14.73 5.25 11.61
N ILE A 13 14.37 4.03 11.98
CA ILE A 13 13.12 3.40 11.58
C ILE A 13 12.02 3.70 12.61
N ILE A 14 10.79 3.81 12.16
CA ILE A 14 9.63 3.88 13.05
C ILE A 14 9.51 2.55 13.80
N ASP A 15 9.35 2.61 15.12
CA ASP A 15 9.09 1.39 15.90
C ASP A 15 7.89 0.64 15.33
N PRO A 16 8.02 -0.66 14.99
CA PRO A 16 6.96 -1.41 14.35
C PRO A 16 5.66 -1.48 15.15
N GLU A 17 5.73 -1.56 16.49
CA GLU A 17 4.51 -1.59 17.32
C GLU A 17 3.84 -0.22 17.36
N LEU A 18 4.62 0.87 17.38
CA LEU A 18 4.09 2.23 17.25
C LEU A 18 3.36 2.40 15.91
N LEU A 19 3.98 1.94 14.82
CA LEU A 19 3.40 2.03 13.47
C LEU A 19 2.11 1.21 13.37
N LEU A 20 2.09 -0.02 13.86
CA LEU A 20 0.89 -0.86 13.87
C LEU A 20 -0.22 -0.28 14.77
N ASN A 21 0.14 0.32 15.91
CA ASN A 21 -0.83 0.98 16.80
C ASN A 21 -1.44 2.23 16.14
N ALA A 22 -0.65 3.00 15.40
CA ALA A 22 -1.16 4.12 14.61
C ALA A 22 -2.22 3.66 13.59
N TYR A 23 -1.96 2.58 12.83
CA TYR A 23 -2.95 2.00 11.93
C TYR A 23 -4.22 1.54 12.64
N ARG A 24 -4.11 0.93 13.83
CA ARG A 24 -5.28 0.55 14.66
C ARG A 24 -6.14 1.76 15.04
N CYS A 25 -5.52 2.93 15.16
CA CYS A 25 -6.21 4.19 15.44
C CYS A 25 -6.65 4.95 14.17
N GLY A 26 -6.38 4.44 12.97
CA GLY A 26 -6.70 5.12 11.72
C GLY A 26 -5.69 6.21 11.33
N ILE A 27 -4.51 6.19 11.93
CA ILE A 27 -3.42 7.15 11.73
C ILE A 27 -2.34 6.49 10.88
N PHE A 28 -1.67 7.26 10.02
CA PHE A 28 -0.58 6.78 9.18
C PHE A 28 0.52 7.84 9.02
N PRO A 29 1.78 7.42 8.74
CA PRO A 29 2.89 8.34 8.59
C PRO A 29 3.09 8.78 7.14
N MET A 30 3.56 10.00 6.94
CA MET A 30 4.11 10.50 5.68
C MET A 30 5.31 11.38 5.99
N ALA A 31 6.38 11.28 5.20
CA ALA A 31 7.51 12.19 5.30
C ALA A 31 7.27 13.45 4.47
N ASP A 32 7.88 14.56 4.88
CA ASP A 32 7.91 15.78 4.11
C ASP A 32 9.04 15.71 3.06
N GLY A 33 8.81 14.89 2.02
CA GLY A 33 9.78 14.58 0.99
C GLY A 33 10.74 13.43 1.34
N LYS A 34 11.74 13.22 0.51
CA LYS A 34 12.67 12.06 0.61
C LYS A 34 13.53 12.06 1.87
N GLU A 35 13.88 13.24 2.37
CA GLU A 35 14.77 13.44 3.52
C GLU A 35 14.07 14.19 4.67
N GLY A 36 12.77 14.45 4.53
CA GLY A 36 12.00 15.24 5.47
C GLY A 36 11.55 14.48 6.71
N GLU A 37 11.07 15.23 7.69
CA GLU A 37 10.51 14.69 8.93
C GLU A 37 9.23 13.87 8.67
N ILE A 38 9.00 12.87 9.48
CA ILE A 38 7.79 12.04 9.40
C ILE A 38 6.69 12.68 10.24
N HIS A 39 5.57 12.96 9.59
CA HIS A 39 4.36 13.47 10.21
C HIS A 39 3.27 12.39 10.23
N TRP A 40 2.37 12.48 11.23
CA TRP A 40 1.27 11.54 11.41
C TRP A 40 -0.04 12.19 10.97
N TYR A 41 -0.81 11.48 10.15
CA TYR A 41 -2.03 12.00 9.53
C TYR A 41 -3.26 11.24 9.99
N GLU A 42 -4.31 12.00 10.34
CA GLU A 42 -5.64 11.51 10.69
C GLU A 42 -6.70 12.29 9.87
N PRO A 43 -7.02 11.88 8.66
CA PRO A 43 -7.94 12.62 7.78
C PRO A 43 -9.38 12.65 8.32
N LYS A 44 -10.05 13.82 8.24
CA LYS A 44 -11.48 13.96 8.55
C LYS A 44 -12.40 13.27 7.51
N ARG A 45 -11.89 13.08 6.31
CA ARG A 45 -12.52 12.35 5.21
C ARG A 45 -11.57 11.25 4.77
N ARG A 46 -12.05 10.02 4.69
CA ARG A 46 -11.22 8.85 4.35
C ARG A 46 -11.68 8.22 3.05
N ALA A 47 -10.76 7.98 2.13
CA ALA A 47 -11.02 7.22 0.92
C ALA A 47 -10.92 5.72 1.21
N ILE A 48 -11.92 4.97 0.74
CA ILE A 48 -11.94 3.51 0.77
C ILE A 48 -12.33 2.99 -0.61
N ILE A 49 -11.96 1.75 -0.93
CA ILE A 49 -12.53 1.02 -2.07
C ILE A 49 -13.44 -0.07 -1.49
N PRO A 50 -14.76 -0.02 -1.73
CA PRO A 50 -15.64 -1.15 -1.43
C PRO A 50 -15.15 -2.39 -2.19
N LEU A 51 -14.99 -3.52 -1.51
CA LEU A 51 -14.40 -4.72 -2.13
C LEU A 51 -15.28 -5.31 -3.25
N ASP A 52 -16.57 -5.02 -3.22
CA ASP A 52 -17.55 -5.35 -4.26
C ASP A 52 -17.82 -4.19 -5.23
N GLY A 53 -17.16 -3.03 -5.01
CA GLY A 53 -17.37 -1.77 -5.75
C GLY A 53 -16.26 -1.39 -6.71
N LEU A 54 -15.22 -2.21 -6.90
CA LEU A 54 -14.11 -1.89 -7.80
C LEU A 54 -14.59 -1.76 -9.25
N LYS A 55 -14.35 -0.59 -9.85
CA LYS A 55 -14.72 -0.31 -11.24
C LYS A 55 -13.60 -0.69 -12.18
N ILE A 56 -13.83 -1.69 -13.01
CA ILE A 56 -12.90 -2.14 -14.04
C ILE A 56 -13.39 -1.63 -15.41
N SER A 57 -12.64 -0.69 -16.01
CA SER A 57 -12.99 -0.14 -17.33
C SER A 57 -12.87 -1.19 -18.43
N ARG A 58 -13.53 -0.96 -19.59
CA ARG A 58 -13.41 -1.85 -20.76
C ARG A 58 -11.95 -2.03 -21.21
N SER A 59 -11.16 -0.94 -21.18
CA SER A 59 -9.74 -1.00 -21.56
C SER A 59 -8.92 -1.84 -20.56
N LEU A 60 -9.18 -1.73 -19.25
CA LEU A 60 -8.51 -2.54 -18.23
C LEU A 60 -8.90 -4.02 -18.37
N HIS A 61 -10.18 -4.34 -18.63
CA HIS A 61 -10.62 -5.68 -18.94
C HIS A 61 -9.88 -6.27 -20.17
N GLN A 62 -9.69 -5.46 -21.21
CA GLN A 62 -8.93 -5.89 -22.40
C GLN A 62 -7.45 -6.14 -22.04
N THR A 63 -6.83 -5.29 -21.22
CA THR A 63 -5.45 -5.48 -20.75
C THR A 63 -5.29 -6.79 -19.99
N ILE A 64 -6.19 -7.06 -19.03
CA ILE A 64 -6.19 -8.31 -18.25
C ILE A 64 -6.37 -9.53 -19.16
N ARG A 65 -7.35 -9.49 -20.09
CA ARG A 65 -7.62 -10.59 -21.02
C ARG A 65 -6.49 -10.91 -21.98
N LYS A 66 -5.64 -9.94 -22.32
CA LYS A 66 -4.46 -10.16 -23.17
C LYS A 66 -3.40 -11.04 -22.48
N GLY A 67 -3.43 -11.16 -21.15
CA GLY A 67 -2.51 -12.01 -20.40
C GLY A 67 -1.03 -11.60 -20.54
N ILE A 68 -0.76 -10.31 -20.88
CA ILE A 68 0.61 -9.82 -21.04
C ILE A 68 1.34 -9.61 -19.71
N TYR A 69 0.58 -9.56 -18.62
CA TYR A 69 1.09 -9.39 -17.27
C TYR A 69 0.88 -10.65 -16.44
N THR A 70 1.85 -10.96 -15.60
CA THR A 70 1.72 -11.89 -14.48
C THR A 70 1.72 -11.14 -13.18
N THR A 71 0.96 -11.61 -12.18
CA THR A 71 0.95 -11.03 -10.84
C THR A 71 1.66 -11.95 -9.87
N ARG A 72 2.41 -11.35 -8.95
CA ARG A 72 3.06 -12.06 -7.84
C ARG A 72 2.79 -11.31 -6.55
N PHE A 73 2.89 -12.00 -5.43
CA PHE A 73 2.68 -11.41 -4.13
C PHE A 73 3.96 -11.52 -3.31
N ASN A 74 4.39 -10.41 -2.75
CA ASN A 74 5.47 -10.35 -1.76
C ASN A 74 6.83 -10.90 -2.23
N THR A 75 7.06 -10.95 -3.54
CA THR A 75 8.32 -11.44 -4.13
C THR A 75 9.36 -10.33 -4.32
N ALA A 76 8.91 -9.06 -4.38
CA ALA A 76 9.77 -7.89 -4.63
C ALA A 76 9.33 -6.67 -3.82
N PHE A 77 8.97 -6.84 -2.54
CA PHE A 77 8.38 -5.80 -1.69
C PHE A 77 9.19 -4.50 -1.67
N GLU A 78 10.48 -4.57 -1.35
CA GLU A 78 11.34 -3.39 -1.30
C GLU A 78 11.45 -2.71 -2.68
N SER A 79 11.53 -3.50 -3.76
CA SER A 79 11.55 -2.94 -5.13
C SER A 79 10.27 -2.18 -5.44
N VAL A 80 9.09 -2.69 -5.04
CA VAL A 80 7.81 -1.98 -5.18
C VAL A 80 7.84 -0.66 -4.42
N MET A 81 8.30 -0.65 -3.17
CA MET A 81 8.41 0.59 -2.38
C MET A 81 9.34 1.60 -3.03
N ARG A 82 10.51 1.18 -3.50
CA ARG A 82 11.48 2.06 -4.16
C ARG A 82 10.94 2.64 -5.46
N HIS A 83 10.18 1.88 -6.26
CA HIS A 83 9.48 2.42 -7.43
C HIS A 83 8.40 3.44 -7.02
N CYS A 84 7.65 3.18 -5.95
CA CYS A 84 6.68 4.16 -5.43
C CYS A 84 7.37 5.45 -4.93
N ALA A 85 8.54 5.33 -4.29
CA ALA A 85 9.36 6.45 -3.83
C ALA A 85 10.07 7.20 -4.96
N GLY A 86 10.16 6.62 -6.16
CA GLY A 86 10.87 7.18 -7.32
C GLY A 86 10.21 8.40 -7.97
N ARG A 87 9.07 8.88 -7.47
CA ARG A 87 8.39 10.07 -7.97
C ARG A 87 9.15 11.33 -7.59
N GLU A 88 8.98 12.39 -8.36
CA GLU A 88 9.56 13.71 -8.10
C GLU A 88 9.05 14.25 -6.75
N GLU A 89 7.74 14.21 -6.55
CA GLU A 89 7.09 14.49 -5.27
C GLU A 89 6.72 13.17 -4.58
N THR A 90 7.41 12.83 -3.51
CA THR A 90 7.15 11.62 -2.73
C THR A 90 7.19 11.92 -1.24
N TRP A 91 6.33 11.22 -0.49
CA TRP A 91 6.33 11.19 0.97
C TRP A 91 7.04 9.95 1.52
N ILE A 92 7.61 9.11 0.64
CA ILE A 92 8.29 7.86 1.01
C ILE A 92 9.78 8.15 1.16
N SER A 93 10.22 8.42 2.39
CA SER A 93 11.64 8.55 2.74
C SER A 93 12.30 7.19 2.92
N GLU A 94 13.63 7.16 3.01
CA GLU A 94 14.36 5.91 3.29
C GLU A 94 13.97 5.30 4.64
N SER A 95 13.72 6.14 5.66
CA SER A 95 13.20 5.71 6.97
C SER A 95 11.83 4.99 6.82
N ILE A 96 10.93 5.51 6.00
CA ILE A 96 9.65 4.86 5.69
C ILE A 96 9.89 3.54 4.95
N VAL A 97 10.76 3.49 3.94
CA VAL A 97 11.08 2.23 3.22
C VAL A 97 11.53 1.16 4.20
N GLN A 98 12.52 1.47 5.05
CA GLN A 98 13.05 0.50 6.00
C GLN A 98 12.03 0.09 7.08
N SER A 99 11.20 1.03 7.54
CA SER A 99 10.12 0.73 8.50
C SER A 99 9.11 -0.28 7.94
N TYR A 100 8.69 -0.10 6.69
CA TYR A 100 7.74 -1.01 6.06
C TYR A 100 8.39 -2.34 5.62
N CYS A 101 9.67 -2.34 5.27
CA CYS A 101 10.42 -3.59 5.08
C CYS A 101 10.49 -4.41 6.40
N GLU A 102 10.59 -3.74 7.55
CA GLU A 102 10.50 -4.42 8.85
C GLU A 102 9.09 -4.97 9.10
N LEU A 103 8.01 -4.22 8.78
CA LEU A 103 6.66 -4.75 8.84
C LEU A 103 6.45 -5.94 7.89
N GLN A 104 7.08 -5.94 6.72
CA GLN A 104 7.02 -7.07 5.78
C GLN A 104 7.68 -8.32 6.37
N ARG A 105 8.87 -8.19 6.99
CA ARG A 105 9.53 -9.29 7.70
C ARG A 105 8.68 -9.87 8.84
N ARG A 106 7.89 -9.02 9.51
CA ARG A 106 6.91 -9.41 10.55
C ARG A 106 5.58 -9.89 10.00
N ARG A 107 5.41 -9.96 8.67
CA ARG A 107 4.18 -10.40 7.99
C ARG A 107 2.97 -9.50 8.25
N PHE A 108 3.20 -8.19 8.34
CA PHE A 108 2.15 -7.18 8.41
C PHE A 108 2.07 -6.34 7.15
N ALA A 109 3.16 -6.19 6.38
CA ALA A 109 3.16 -5.48 5.12
C ALA A 109 3.35 -6.45 3.94
N TYR A 110 2.68 -6.14 2.82
CA TYR A 110 2.63 -6.99 1.65
C TYR A 110 2.63 -6.15 0.38
N SER A 111 3.19 -6.71 -0.68
CA SER A 111 3.11 -6.15 -2.04
C SER A 111 2.33 -7.04 -2.98
N VAL A 112 1.77 -6.42 -4.01
CA VAL A 112 1.24 -7.09 -5.19
C VAL A 112 2.00 -6.52 -6.38
N GLU A 113 2.69 -7.37 -7.11
CA GLU A 113 3.56 -7.01 -8.21
C GLU A 113 2.93 -7.39 -9.54
N THR A 114 3.13 -6.52 -10.54
CA THR A 114 2.77 -6.79 -11.92
C THR A 114 4.04 -6.88 -12.75
N TRP A 115 4.23 -8.02 -13.39
CA TRP A 115 5.40 -8.36 -14.16
C TRP A 115 5.07 -8.51 -15.66
N HIS A 116 5.99 -8.02 -16.51
CA HIS A 116 5.99 -8.28 -17.94
C HIS A 116 7.26 -9.08 -18.29
N GLY A 117 7.11 -10.37 -18.48
CA GLY A 117 8.27 -11.29 -18.47
C GLY A 117 8.94 -11.24 -17.09
N ASP A 118 10.24 -10.90 -17.07
CA ASP A 118 11.03 -10.77 -15.83
C ASP A 118 11.16 -9.32 -15.34
N GLU A 119 10.48 -8.38 -16.00
CA GLU A 119 10.51 -6.96 -15.63
C GLU A 119 9.34 -6.62 -14.69
N LEU A 120 9.65 -5.99 -13.54
CA LEU A 120 8.66 -5.44 -12.60
C LEU A 120 8.15 -4.10 -13.15
N VAL A 121 6.94 -4.11 -13.72
CA VAL A 121 6.37 -2.95 -14.45
C VAL A 121 5.24 -2.23 -13.73
N GLY A 122 4.81 -2.74 -12.60
CA GLY A 122 3.79 -2.12 -11.75
C GLY A 122 3.64 -2.86 -10.44
N GLY A 123 2.93 -2.24 -9.52
CA GLY A 123 2.66 -2.85 -8.24
C GLY A 123 2.10 -1.86 -7.24
N LEU A 124 1.75 -2.39 -6.10
CA LEU A 124 1.31 -1.65 -4.92
C LEU A 124 1.83 -2.34 -3.67
N TYR A 125 1.85 -1.61 -2.57
CA TYR A 125 2.09 -2.19 -1.26
C TYR A 125 1.11 -1.66 -0.22
N GLY A 126 1.01 -2.35 0.90
CA GLY A 126 0.15 -1.97 2.00
C GLY A 126 0.34 -2.82 3.24
N VAL A 127 -0.45 -2.50 4.27
CA VAL A 127 -0.42 -3.15 5.59
C VAL A 127 -1.72 -3.93 5.79
N ALA A 128 -1.66 -5.14 6.35
CA ALA A 128 -2.81 -5.95 6.69
C ALA A 128 -2.92 -6.12 8.21
N LEU A 129 -4.06 -5.73 8.78
CA LEU A 129 -4.37 -5.89 10.20
C LEU A 129 -5.82 -6.38 10.37
N GLY A 130 -5.98 -7.54 10.97
CA GLY A 130 -7.30 -8.15 11.08
C GLY A 130 -7.95 -8.30 9.69
N GLY A 131 -9.18 -7.84 9.53
CA GLY A 131 -9.88 -7.81 8.24
C GLY A 131 -9.71 -6.50 7.44
N ALA A 132 -8.75 -5.65 7.79
CA ALA A 132 -8.42 -4.41 7.07
C ALA A 132 -7.13 -4.55 6.28
N PHE A 133 -7.12 -4.01 5.06
CA PHE A 133 -5.92 -3.77 4.27
C PHE A 133 -5.79 -2.27 4.01
N PHE A 134 -4.63 -1.70 4.34
CA PHE A 134 -4.30 -0.30 4.15
C PHE A 134 -3.39 -0.20 2.93
N GLY A 135 -3.95 0.22 1.79
CA GLY A 135 -3.19 0.42 0.56
C GLY A 135 -2.40 1.72 0.65
N GLU A 136 -1.09 1.65 0.60
CA GLU A 136 -0.21 2.79 0.82
C GLU A 136 0.13 3.54 -0.45
N SER A 137 0.73 2.87 -1.40
CA SER A 137 1.11 3.48 -2.66
C SER A 137 1.15 2.46 -3.79
N MET A 138 1.12 2.96 -5.02
CA MET A 138 1.25 2.14 -6.22
C MET A 138 2.10 2.84 -7.27
N PHE A 139 2.76 2.07 -8.13
CA PHE A 139 3.52 2.60 -9.27
C PHE A 139 3.18 1.85 -10.56
N SER A 140 3.49 2.46 -11.69
CA SER A 140 3.26 1.87 -13.01
C SER A 140 4.27 2.44 -14.00
N THR A 141 5.08 1.59 -14.62
CA THR A 141 5.97 1.95 -15.73
C THR A 141 5.37 1.56 -17.09
N MET A 142 4.42 0.61 -17.07
CA MET A 142 3.64 0.22 -18.23
C MET A 142 2.15 0.47 -18.04
N ARG A 143 1.41 0.66 -19.15
CA ARG A 143 -0.01 0.97 -19.13
C ARG A 143 -0.81 -0.02 -18.31
N ASP A 144 -1.63 0.50 -17.39
CA ASP A 144 -2.56 -0.25 -16.53
C ASP A 144 -1.90 -1.22 -15.51
N ALA A 145 -0.55 -1.33 -15.46
CA ALA A 145 0.12 -2.33 -14.63
C ALA A 145 -0.24 -2.20 -13.14
N SER A 146 -0.27 -0.97 -12.58
CA SER A 146 -0.71 -0.78 -11.18
C SER A 146 -2.18 -1.11 -10.95
N LYS A 147 -3.04 -0.90 -11.97
CA LYS A 147 -4.46 -1.26 -11.87
C LYS A 147 -4.66 -2.77 -11.91
N VAL A 148 -3.81 -3.50 -12.66
CA VAL A 148 -3.82 -4.98 -12.64
C VAL A 148 -3.45 -5.47 -11.24
N ALA A 149 -2.42 -4.92 -10.61
CA ALA A 149 -2.08 -5.23 -9.22
C ALA A 149 -3.24 -4.95 -8.25
N LEU A 150 -3.96 -3.82 -8.43
CA LEU A 150 -5.10 -3.50 -7.58
C LEU A 150 -6.29 -4.45 -7.78
N VAL A 151 -6.58 -4.84 -9.02
CA VAL A 151 -7.63 -5.84 -9.30
C VAL A 151 -7.31 -7.15 -8.61
N GLU A 152 -6.07 -7.61 -8.69
CA GLU A 152 -5.62 -8.83 -8.04
C GLU A 152 -5.64 -8.73 -6.51
N LEU A 153 -5.25 -7.57 -5.95
CA LEU A 153 -5.40 -7.32 -4.51
C LEU A 153 -6.86 -7.46 -4.08
N VAL A 154 -7.79 -6.76 -4.75
CA VAL A 154 -9.22 -6.77 -4.37
C VAL A 154 -9.80 -8.18 -4.48
N HIS A 155 -9.44 -8.93 -5.53
CA HIS A 155 -9.83 -10.34 -5.67
C HIS A 155 -9.33 -11.17 -4.48
N ARG A 156 -8.03 -11.08 -4.14
CA ARG A 156 -7.42 -11.79 -3.02
C ARG A 156 -8.03 -11.41 -1.67
N LEU A 157 -8.30 -10.12 -1.44
CA LEU A 157 -8.98 -9.64 -0.23
C LEU A 157 -10.40 -10.22 -0.12
N GLY A 158 -11.13 -10.30 -1.23
CA GLY A 158 -12.46 -10.92 -1.30
C GLY A 158 -12.43 -12.41 -0.94
N GLU A 159 -11.52 -13.19 -1.55
CA GLU A 159 -11.33 -14.62 -1.26
C GLU A 159 -11.00 -14.86 0.23
N GLN A 160 -10.16 -14.01 0.80
CA GLN A 160 -9.74 -14.10 2.20
C GLN A 160 -10.70 -13.41 3.18
N ARG A 161 -11.84 -12.90 2.66
CA ARG A 161 -12.92 -12.29 3.45
C ARG A 161 -12.46 -11.10 4.29
N PHE A 162 -11.57 -10.27 3.73
CA PHE A 162 -11.33 -8.94 4.27
C PHE A 162 -12.60 -8.10 4.11
N ILE A 163 -12.73 -7.05 4.92
CA ILE A 163 -13.94 -6.21 4.93
C ILE A 163 -13.66 -4.72 4.78
N LEU A 164 -12.41 -4.30 4.78
CA LEU A 164 -12.03 -2.91 4.59
C LEU A 164 -10.77 -2.81 3.72
N LEU A 165 -10.85 -2.06 2.62
CA LEU A 165 -9.69 -1.60 1.84
C LEU A 165 -9.62 -0.08 1.96
N ASP A 166 -8.67 0.38 2.76
CA ASP A 166 -8.39 1.79 3.02
C ASP A 166 -7.40 2.35 1.98
N CYS A 167 -7.65 3.56 1.49
CA CYS A 167 -6.82 4.27 0.51
C CYS A 167 -6.44 5.69 0.98
N GLN A 168 -6.59 5.99 2.27
CA GLN A 168 -6.26 7.24 2.96
C GLN A 168 -6.94 8.47 2.35
N PHE A 169 -6.35 9.08 1.29
CA PHE A 169 -6.86 10.28 0.65
C PHE A 169 -7.51 9.99 -0.70
N MET A 170 -8.60 10.69 -0.99
CA MET A 170 -9.26 10.59 -2.29
C MET A 170 -8.42 11.27 -3.38
N THR A 171 -8.25 10.56 -4.49
CA THR A 171 -7.66 11.09 -5.71
C THR A 171 -8.59 10.88 -6.90
N PRO A 172 -8.45 11.67 -8.00
CA PRO A 172 -9.21 11.42 -9.22
C PRO A 172 -9.02 9.99 -9.77
N HIS A 173 -7.80 9.45 -9.62
CA HIS A 173 -7.47 8.09 -10.02
C HIS A 173 -8.26 7.05 -9.21
N LEU A 174 -8.22 7.12 -7.88
CA LEU A 174 -8.98 6.22 -7.00
C LEU A 174 -10.50 6.33 -7.23
N ARG A 175 -11.01 7.55 -7.43
CA ARG A 175 -12.42 7.79 -7.76
C ARG A 175 -12.83 7.07 -9.05
N SER A 176 -11.95 7.08 -10.07
CA SER A 176 -12.20 6.36 -11.33
C SER A 176 -12.24 4.84 -11.17
N LEU A 177 -11.62 4.32 -10.12
CA LEU A 177 -11.58 2.90 -9.76
C LEU A 177 -12.71 2.49 -8.79
N GLY A 178 -13.60 3.43 -8.44
CA GLY A 178 -14.76 3.15 -7.58
C GLY A 178 -14.54 3.46 -6.11
N ALA A 179 -13.44 4.16 -5.76
CA ALA A 179 -13.24 4.61 -4.39
C ALA A 179 -14.33 5.59 -3.96
N GLU A 180 -14.72 5.49 -2.70
CA GLU A 180 -15.70 6.34 -2.02
C GLU A 180 -15.03 7.09 -0.88
N GLU A 181 -15.54 8.27 -0.58
CA GLU A 181 -15.05 9.07 0.53
C GLU A 181 -16.08 9.11 1.65
N ILE A 182 -15.71 8.60 2.81
CA ILE A 182 -16.56 8.50 3.99
C ILE A 182 -16.08 9.44 5.11
N SER A 183 -16.94 9.71 6.09
CA SER A 183 -16.57 10.50 7.26
C SER A 183 -15.60 9.73 8.17
N GLN A 184 -14.76 10.44 8.92
CA GLN A 184 -13.88 9.84 9.92
C GLN A 184 -14.63 8.93 10.90
N LYS A 185 -15.80 9.36 11.38
CA LYS A 185 -16.64 8.56 12.30
C LYS A 185 -17.05 7.22 11.69
N GLU A 186 -17.49 7.24 10.44
CA GLU A 186 -17.85 6.03 9.72
C GLU A 186 -16.64 5.14 9.47
N TYR A 187 -15.53 5.73 9.02
CA TYR A 187 -14.27 5.01 8.82
C TYR A 187 -13.81 4.30 10.09
N LEU A 188 -13.75 4.99 11.24
CA LEU A 188 -13.34 4.39 12.51
C LEU A 188 -14.26 3.25 12.96
N SER A 189 -15.56 3.38 12.70
CA SER A 189 -16.52 2.29 12.97
C SER A 189 -16.23 1.05 12.11
N ARG A 190 -15.97 1.24 10.79
CA ARG A 190 -15.61 0.14 9.87
C ARG A 190 -14.24 -0.45 10.23
N LEU A 191 -13.26 0.38 10.58
CA LEU A 191 -11.93 -0.07 11.02
C LEU A 191 -12.03 -0.94 12.28
N GLN A 192 -12.77 -0.49 13.30
CA GLN A 192 -12.96 -1.29 14.51
C GLN A 192 -13.63 -2.65 14.23
N ALA A 193 -14.60 -2.68 13.33
CA ALA A 193 -15.21 -3.94 12.90
C ALA A 193 -14.19 -4.85 12.21
N ALA A 194 -13.35 -4.28 11.32
CA ALA A 194 -12.32 -5.02 10.61
C ALA A 194 -11.23 -5.57 11.55
N LEU A 195 -10.80 -4.79 12.54
CA LEU A 195 -9.78 -5.23 13.50
C LEU A 195 -10.23 -6.37 14.42
N ARG A 196 -11.55 -6.54 14.64
CA ARG A 196 -12.11 -7.67 15.41
C ARG A 196 -12.11 -8.98 14.64
N VAL A 197 -12.02 -8.93 13.33
CA VAL A 197 -12.01 -10.11 12.46
C VAL A 197 -10.58 -10.66 12.39
N ARG A 198 -10.36 -11.90 12.81
CA ARG A 198 -9.05 -12.55 12.68
C ARG A 198 -8.87 -13.01 11.22
N ARG A 199 -8.11 -12.26 10.45
CA ARG A 199 -7.69 -12.60 9.09
C ARG A 199 -6.17 -12.44 8.99
N THR A 200 -5.57 -13.26 8.15
CA THR A 200 -4.16 -13.16 7.79
C THR A 200 -4.12 -13.06 6.28
N PHE A 201 -3.42 -12.05 5.76
CA PHE A 201 -3.20 -11.97 4.33
C PHE A 201 -2.22 -13.07 3.93
N ASN A 202 -2.70 -14.00 3.12
CA ASN A 202 -1.87 -15.07 2.56
C ASN A 202 -1.48 -14.71 1.12
N PRO A 203 -0.21 -14.52 0.83
CA PRO A 203 0.28 -14.21 -0.51
C PRO A 203 0.28 -15.44 -1.46
N GLU A 204 0.22 -16.67 -0.92
CA GLU A 204 0.25 -17.95 -1.67
C GLU A 204 -1.10 -18.33 -2.28
#